data_11fceae8be50eebdb3e03c39db78e4cf
#
_entry.id   11fceae8be50eebdb3e03c39db78e4cf
#
_cell.length_a   1.000
_cell.length_b   1.000
_cell.length_c   1.000
_cell.angle_alpha   90.00
_cell.angle_beta   90.00
_cell.angle_gamma   90.00
#
_symmetry.space_group_name_H-M   'P 1'
#
loop_
_entity.id
_entity.type
_entity.pdbx_description
1 polymer ?
#
loop_
_entity_poly.entity_id
_entity_poly.type
_entity_poly.pdbx_seq_one_letter_code
_entity_poly.pdbx_strand_id
1 'polypeptide(L)'
;MKIFLAVAAVLAWLFGLMMLLAPTQFYAPVGIVMTAMLATVAQAHGATLIGLGTINWIARNARGRGLIAVLVGNLVTQALSLFVAVRTSMLGAGASAAPAFVIHILLGVGFAVFLVRVRNENDAGIATAQPSGVGSR
;
A
#
# COMPACT_ATOMS: atom_id res chain seq x y z
N MET A 1 -2.87 12.71 6.39
CA MET A 1 -3.45 11.63 5.60
C MET A 1 -3.42 11.91 4.09
N LYS A 2 -3.99 13.01 3.56
CA LYS A 2 -4.01 13.32 2.10
C LYS A 2 -2.63 13.22 1.45
N ILE A 3 -1.61 13.83 2.07
CA ILE A 3 -0.22 13.82 1.60
C ILE A 3 0.33 12.39 1.60
N PHE A 4 0.07 11.61 2.63
CA PHE A 4 0.53 10.22 2.73
C PHE A 4 -0.03 9.36 1.59
N LEU A 5 -1.35 9.42 1.33
CA LEU A 5 -1.97 8.69 0.22
C LEU A 5 -1.46 9.18 -1.15
N ALA A 6 -1.19 10.49 -1.31
CA ALA A 6 -0.58 11.02 -2.53
C ALA A 6 0.85 10.49 -2.73
N VAL A 7 1.66 10.45 -1.68
CA VAL A 7 3.02 9.88 -1.72
C VAL A 7 2.96 8.39 -2.05
N ALA A 8 2.09 7.62 -1.39
CA ALA A 8 1.89 6.21 -1.68
C ALA A 8 1.45 5.98 -3.15
N ALA A 9 0.59 6.84 -3.68
CA ALA A 9 0.16 6.80 -5.07
C ALA A 9 1.33 7.05 -6.05
N VAL A 10 2.11 8.10 -5.81
CA VAL A 10 3.26 8.45 -6.66
C VAL A 10 4.30 7.33 -6.65
N LEU A 11 4.63 6.77 -5.48
CA LEU A 11 5.54 5.64 -5.38
C LEU A 11 5.02 4.43 -6.16
N ALA A 12 3.74 4.08 -6.01
CA ALA A 12 3.13 2.97 -6.73
C ALA A 12 3.17 3.20 -8.26
N TRP A 13 2.91 4.42 -8.74
CA TRP A 13 3.04 4.75 -10.16
C TRP A 13 4.48 4.67 -10.66
N LEU A 14 5.46 5.21 -9.93
CA LEU A 14 6.87 5.16 -10.32
C LEU A 14 7.36 3.72 -10.43
N PHE A 15 7.17 2.91 -9.40
CA PHE A 15 7.55 1.49 -9.43
C PHE A 15 6.75 0.72 -10.49
N GLY A 16 5.46 0.99 -10.59
CA GLY A 16 4.59 0.34 -11.57
C GLY A 16 5.00 0.64 -13.02
N LEU A 17 5.31 1.89 -13.34
CA LEU A 17 5.79 2.28 -14.66
C LEU A 17 7.15 1.68 -14.98
N MET A 18 8.09 1.67 -14.03
CA MET A 18 9.40 1.04 -14.23
C MET A 18 9.27 -0.45 -14.51
N MET A 19 8.44 -1.16 -13.75
CA MET A 19 8.20 -2.60 -13.96
C MET A 19 7.45 -2.88 -15.27
N LEU A 20 6.55 -2.00 -15.69
CA LEU A 20 5.77 -2.15 -16.91
C LEU A 20 6.60 -1.88 -18.16
N LEU A 21 7.38 -0.79 -18.17
CA LEU A 21 8.06 -0.29 -19.36
C LEU A 21 9.51 -0.76 -19.48
N ALA A 22 10.18 -0.99 -18.34
CA ALA A 22 11.60 -1.29 -18.28
C ALA A 22 11.92 -2.36 -17.22
N PRO A 23 11.28 -3.55 -17.26
CA PRO A 23 11.44 -4.59 -16.23
C PRO A 23 12.89 -5.04 -16.08
N THR A 24 13.62 -5.18 -17.16
CA THR A 24 15.04 -5.58 -17.14
C THR A 24 15.89 -4.58 -16.35
N GLN A 25 15.75 -3.29 -16.63
CA GLN A 25 16.48 -2.23 -15.95
C GLN A 25 16.08 -2.12 -14.48
N PHE A 26 14.81 -2.34 -14.18
CA PHE A 26 14.30 -2.31 -12.81
C PHE A 26 14.93 -3.40 -11.94
N TYR A 27 15.06 -4.62 -12.47
CA TYR A 27 15.55 -5.77 -11.72
C TYR A 27 17.06 -6.03 -11.85
N ALA A 28 17.75 -5.37 -12.79
CA ALA A 28 19.19 -5.52 -12.98
C ALA A 28 20.02 -5.26 -11.71
N PRO A 29 19.72 -4.21 -10.89
CA PRO A 29 20.50 -3.93 -9.68
C PRO A 29 20.43 -5.04 -8.61
N VAL A 30 19.38 -5.87 -8.64
CA VAL A 30 19.22 -7.00 -7.72
C VAL A 30 19.69 -8.34 -8.32
N GLY A 31 20.35 -8.30 -9.49
CA GLY A 31 20.98 -9.45 -10.12
C GLY A 31 20.02 -10.45 -10.79
N ILE A 32 18.77 -10.05 -11.06
CA ILE A 32 17.79 -10.91 -11.73
C ILE A 32 18.00 -10.87 -13.24
N VAL A 33 18.30 -12.02 -13.82
CA VAL A 33 18.33 -12.22 -15.28
C VAL A 33 16.90 -12.33 -15.79
N MET A 34 16.49 -11.36 -16.59
CA MET A 34 15.13 -11.26 -17.08
C MET A 34 14.89 -12.22 -18.26
N THR A 35 14.00 -13.18 -18.07
CA THR A 35 13.44 -14.00 -19.15
C THR A 35 12.13 -13.40 -19.66
N ALA A 36 11.65 -13.83 -20.83
CA ALA A 36 10.37 -13.36 -21.39
C ALA A 36 9.20 -13.59 -20.41
N MET A 37 9.17 -14.75 -19.74
CA MET A 37 8.14 -15.07 -18.75
C MET A 37 8.23 -14.14 -17.51
N LEU A 38 9.43 -13.93 -16.97
CA LEU A 38 9.63 -13.02 -15.83
C LEU A 38 9.27 -11.58 -16.20
N ALA A 39 9.59 -11.14 -17.41
CA ALA A 39 9.21 -9.81 -17.91
C ALA A 39 7.68 -9.67 -17.93
N THR A 40 6.95 -10.65 -18.43
CA THR A 40 5.48 -10.65 -18.44
C THR A 40 4.90 -10.56 -17.02
N VAL A 41 5.42 -11.32 -16.06
CA VAL A 41 4.99 -11.28 -14.65
C VAL A 41 5.30 -9.92 -14.04
N ALA A 42 6.49 -9.38 -14.28
CA ALA A 42 6.88 -8.05 -13.80
C ALA A 42 5.97 -6.95 -14.36
N GLN A 43 5.66 -7.00 -15.66
CA GLN A 43 4.75 -6.05 -16.32
C GLN A 43 3.33 -6.14 -15.76
N ALA A 44 2.80 -7.34 -15.53
CA ALA A 44 1.49 -7.54 -14.90
C ALA A 44 1.45 -6.96 -13.47
N HIS A 45 2.52 -7.18 -12.70
CA HIS A 45 2.65 -6.57 -11.37
C HIS A 45 2.76 -5.04 -11.45
N GLY A 46 3.50 -4.51 -12.42
CA GLY A 46 3.59 -3.07 -12.68
C GLY A 46 2.23 -2.44 -12.98
N ALA A 47 1.41 -3.09 -13.82
CA ALA A 47 0.04 -2.64 -14.10
C ALA A 47 -0.83 -2.64 -12.83
N THR A 48 -0.69 -3.66 -11.97
CA THR A 48 -1.40 -3.71 -10.67
C THR A 48 -1.00 -2.56 -9.75
N LEU A 49 0.30 -2.22 -9.68
CA LEU A 49 0.79 -1.09 -8.89
C LEU A 49 0.26 0.25 -9.41
N ILE A 50 0.17 0.43 -10.73
CA ILE A 50 -0.43 1.63 -11.32
C ILE A 50 -1.90 1.75 -10.92
N GLY A 51 -2.65 0.65 -10.94
CA GLY A 51 -4.04 0.60 -10.46
C GLY A 51 -4.14 0.98 -8.98
N LEU A 52 -3.29 0.40 -8.12
CA LEU A 52 -3.24 0.72 -6.70
C LEU A 52 -2.89 2.20 -6.45
N GLY A 53 -1.94 2.73 -7.19
CA GLY A 53 -1.58 4.16 -7.14
C GLY A 53 -2.77 5.05 -7.49
N THR A 54 -3.52 4.68 -8.52
CA THR A 54 -4.73 5.41 -8.94
C THR A 54 -5.81 5.38 -7.86
N ILE A 55 -6.04 4.22 -7.24
CA ILE A 55 -6.99 4.09 -6.11
C ILE A 55 -6.55 5.00 -4.95
N ASN A 56 -5.28 4.97 -4.56
CA ASN A 56 -4.74 5.81 -3.49
C ASN A 56 -4.86 7.30 -3.81
N TRP A 57 -4.61 7.69 -5.05
CA TRP A 57 -4.76 9.08 -5.49
C TRP A 57 -6.19 9.58 -5.39
N ILE A 58 -7.16 8.79 -5.85
CA ILE A 58 -8.58 9.13 -5.75
C ILE A 58 -9.01 9.17 -4.28
N ALA A 59 -8.61 8.17 -3.49
CA ALA A 59 -9.00 8.02 -2.10
C ALA A 59 -8.40 9.07 -1.15
N ARG A 60 -7.40 9.87 -1.59
CA ARG A 60 -6.79 10.91 -0.74
C ARG A 60 -7.76 11.94 -0.19
N ASN A 61 -8.90 12.12 -0.85
CA ASN A 61 -9.99 13.01 -0.44
C ASN A 61 -11.22 12.25 0.10
N ALA A 62 -11.18 10.92 0.13
CA ALA A 62 -12.28 10.10 0.64
C ALA A 62 -12.41 10.21 2.17
N ARG A 63 -13.58 9.83 2.68
CA ARG A 63 -13.92 9.78 4.11
C ARG A 63 -14.76 8.53 4.41
N GLY A 64 -14.96 8.24 5.70
CA GLY A 64 -15.85 7.17 6.15
C GLY A 64 -15.39 5.77 5.70
N ARG A 65 -16.36 4.89 5.44
CA ARG A 65 -16.11 3.47 5.13
C ARG A 65 -15.25 3.24 3.88
N GLY A 66 -15.41 4.08 2.85
CA GLY A 66 -14.61 3.97 1.62
C GLY A 66 -13.11 4.19 1.88
N LEU A 67 -12.77 5.18 2.69
CA LEU A 67 -11.39 5.42 3.11
C LEU A 67 -10.84 4.25 3.95
N ILE A 68 -11.63 3.75 4.89
CA ILE A 68 -11.23 2.58 5.71
C ILE A 68 -10.93 1.38 4.81
N ALA A 69 -11.78 1.09 3.83
CA ALA A 69 -11.56 -0.02 2.89
C ALA A 69 -10.23 0.13 2.12
N VAL A 70 -9.92 1.33 1.65
CA VAL A 70 -8.63 1.60 0.96
C VAL A 70 -7.44 1.43 1.91
N LEU A 71 -7.52 1.95 3.13
CA LEU A 71 -6.44 1.81 4.12
C LEU A 71 -6.20 0.34 4.50
N VAL A 72 -7.28 -0.43 4.71
CA VAL A 72 -7.19 -1.87 5.00
C VAL A 72 -6.60 -2.64 3.82
N GLY A 73 -7.08 -2.39 2.60
CA GLY A 73 -6.56 -3.04 1.39
C GLY A 73 -5.07 -2.78 1.19
N ASN A 74 -4.62 -1.54 1.36
CA ASN A 74 -3.20 -1.20 1.32
C ASN A 74 -2.40 -1.88 2.44
N LEU A 75 -2.91 -1.91 3.67
CA LEU A 75 -2.24 -2.58 4.79
C LEU A 75 -2.05 -4.08 4.52
N VAL A 76 -3.08 -4.75 3.98
CA VAL A 76 -2.98 -6.17 3.56
C VAL A 76 -1.92 -6.32 2.47
N THR A 77 -1.92 -5.43 1.47
CA THR A 77 -0.89 -5.44 0.40
C THR A 77 0.52 -5.33 0.99
N GLN A 78 0.77 -4.40 1.93
CA GLN A 78 2.09 -4.27 2.56
C GLN A 78 2.47 -5.50 3.37
N ALA A 79 1.53 -6.08 4.13
CA ALA A 79 1.78 -7.30 4.92
C ALA A 79 2.15 -8.49 4.03
N LEU A 80 1.42 -8.71 2.93
CA LEU A 80 1.70 -9.78 1.99
C LEU A 80 3.02 -9.55 1.24
N SER A 81 3.30 -8.32 0.84
CA SER A 81 4.58 -7.97 0.19
C SER A 81 5.76 -8.17 1.13
N LEU A 82 5.61 -7.81 2.41
CA LEU A 82 6.62 -8.07 3.43
C LEU A 82 6.84 -9.57 3.64
N PHE A 83 5.77 -10.36 3.69
CA PHE A 83 5.86 -11.82 3.76
C PHE A 83 6.66 -12.39 2.57
N VAL A 84 6.40 -11.93 1.35
CA VAL A 84 7.16 -12.33 0.16
C VAL A 84 8.62 -11.92 0.29
N ALA A 85 8.92 -10.68 0.73
CA ALA A 85 10.29 -10.21 0.93
C ALA A 85 11.05 -11.05 1.96
N VAL A 86 10.42 -11.44 3.07
CA VAL A 86 11.00 -12.35 4.08
C VAL A 86 11.33 -13.71 3.44
N ARG A 87 10.38 -14.31 2.74
CA ARG A 87 10.61 -15.60 2.06
C ARG A 87 11.75 -15.53 1.05
N THR A 88 11.78 -14.47 0.26
CA THR A 88 12.83 -14.26 -0.75
C THR A 88 14.21 -14.14 -0.10
N SER A 89 14.32 -13.44 1.04
CA SER A 89 15.57 -13.35 1.80
C SER A 89 16.00 -14.70 2.35
N MET A 90 15.06 -15.51 2.84
CA MET A 90 15.37 -16.87 3.35
C MET A 90 15.83 -17.82 2.23
N LEU A 91 15.45 -17.56 0.98
CA LEU A 91 15.85 -18.32 -0.20
C LEU A 91 17.18 -17.82 -0.81
N GLY A 92 17.90 -16.95 -0.13
CA GLY A 92 19.27 -16.53 -0.51
C GLY A 92 19.38 -15.18 -1.21
N ALA A 93 18.28 -14.42 -1.38
CA ALA A 93 18.34 -13.08 -1.98
C ALA A 93 19.05 -12.03 -1.09
N GLY A 94 19.29 -12.34 0.18
CA GLY A 94 20.13 -11.56 1.10
C GLY A 94 19.83 -10.05 1.10
N ALA A 95 20.90 -9.26 1.00
CA ALA A 95 20.84 -7.79 1.05
C ALA A 95 20.06 -7.16 -0.11
N SER A 96 19.86 -7.86 -1.22
CA SER A 96 19.09 -7.32 -2.36
C SER A 96 17.60 -7.11 -2.05
N ALA A 97 17.07 -7.74 -1.00
CA ALA A 97 15.70 -7.55 -0.54
C ALA A 97 15.53 -6.33 0.40
N ALA A 98 16.62 -5.73 0.91
CA ALA A 98 16.54 -4.66 1.90
C ALA A 98 15.70 -3.45 1.47
N PRO A 99 15.78 -2.92 0.24
CA PRO A 99 14.92 -1.82 -0.19
C PRO A 99 13.42 -2.15 -0.11
N ALA A 100 13.05 -3.38 -0.47
CA ALA A 100 11.66 -3.84 -0.38
C ALA A 100 11.17 -3.87 1.08
N PHE A 101 11.99 -4.39 2.02
CA PHE A 101 11.66 -4.37 3.43
C PHE A 101 11.38 -2.96 3.94
N VAL A 102 12.29 -2.02 3.66
CA VAL A 102 12.16 -0.63 4.13
C VAL A 102 10.86 -0.01 3.62
N ILE A 103 10.58 -0.12 2.32
CA ILE A 103 9.40 0.48 1.72
C ILE A 103 8.12 -0.12 2.30
N HIS A 104 8.03 -1.45 2.38
CA HIS A 104 6.82 -2.12 2.86
C HIS A 104 6.57 -1.90 4.36
N ILE A 105 7.63 -1.81 5.19
CA ILE A 105 7.49 -1.47 6.60
C ILE A 105 7.00 -0.02 6.76
N LEU A 106 7.65 0.94 6.10
CA LEU A 106 7.28 2.36 6.21
C LEU A 106 5.84 2.61 5.76
N LEU A 107 5.46 2.07 4.61
CA LEU A 107 4.09 2.20 4.11
C LEU A 107 3.10 1.44 4.99
N GLY A 108 3.43 0.24 5.45
CA GLY A 108 2.59 -0.57 6.33
C GLY A 108 2.29 0.13 7.64
N VAL A 109 3.32 0.66 8.31
CA VAL A 109 3.16 1.46 9.54
C VAL A 109 2.31 2.70 9.28
N GLY A 110 2.57 3.41 8.18
CA GLY A 110 1.78 4.57 7.79
C GLY A 110 0.29 4.24 7.60
N PHE A 111 -0.03 3.20 6.86
CA PHE A 111 -1.42 2.76 6.66
C PHE A 111 -2.08 2.32 7.98
N ALA A 112 -1.36 1.61 8.86
CA ALA A 112 -1.87 1.19 10.18
C ALA A 112 -2.20 2.42 11.06
N VAL A 113 -1.28 3.38 11.16
CA VAL A 113 -1.48 4.61 11.95
C VAL A 113 -2.70 5.39 11.45
N PHE A 114 -2.83 5.58 10.13
CA PHE A 114 -3.98 6.31 9.59
C PHE A 114 -5.29 5.54 9.72
N LEU A 115 -5.26 4.22 9.63
CA LEU A 115 -6.43 3.37 9.86
C LEU A 115 -6.97 3.53 11.29
N VAL A 116 -6.07 3.47 12.29
CA VAL A 116 -6.46 3.67 13.70
C VAL A 116 -7.04 5.07 13.91
N ARG A 117 -6.40 6.13 13.36
CA ARG A 117 -6.90 7.50 13.47
C ARG A 117 -8.31 7.66 12.90
N VAL A 118 -8.54 7.17 11.69
CA VAL A 118 -9.85 7.28 11.03
C VAL A 118 -10.93 6.51 11.77
N ARG A 119 -10.61 5.35 12.35
CA ARG A 119 -11.55 4.60 13.18
C ARG A 119 -11.92 5.38 14.44
N ASN A 120 -10.95 5.89 15.18
CA ASN A 120 -11.18 6.66 16.39
C ASN A 120 -12.02 7.94 16.12
N GLU A 121 -11.76 8.64 15.00
CA GLU A 121 -12.56 9.81 14.60
C GLU A 121 -14.02 9.43 14.28
N ASN A 122 -14.24 8.30 13.61
CA ASN A 122 -15.60 7.82 13.32
C ASN A 122 -16.35 7.42 14.60
N ASP A 123 -15.69 6.72 15.53
CA ASP A 123 -16.29 6.28 16.79
C ASP A 123 -16.65 7.49 17.68
N ALA A 124 -15.79 8.49 17.75
CA ALA A 124 -16.07 9.75 18.46
C ALA A 124 -17.25 10.52 17.84
N GLY A 125 -17.34 10.56 16.51
CA GLY A 125 -18.44 11.19 15.80
C GLY A 125 -19.79 10.51 16.06
N ILE A 126 -19.81 9.20 16.19
CA ILE A 126 -21.02 8.44 16.53
C ILE A 126 -21.45 8.72 17.99
N ALA A 127 -20.50 8.73 18.92
CA ALA A 127 -20.78 8.99 20.34
C ALA A 127 -21.39 10.39 20.59
N THR A 128 -20.95 11.40 19.84
CA THR A 128 -21.48 12.77 19.95
C THR A 128 -22.82 12.98 19.23
N ALA A 129 -23.17 12.10 18.28
CA ALA A 129 -24.43 12.15 17.54
C ALA A 129 -25.60 11.47 18.26
N GLN A 130 -25.37 10.75 19.37
CA GLN A 130 -26.46 10.17 20.18
C GLN A 130 -27.17 11.27 20.98
N PRO A 131 -28.47 11.55 20.72
CA PRO A 131 -29.19 12.55 21.47
C PRO A 131 -29.29 12.10 22.94
N SER A 132 -28.87 12.95 23.85
CA SER A 132 -29.14 12.86 25.30
C SER A 132 -30.64 13.10 25.56
N GLY A 133 -31.50 12.22 25.11
CA GLY A 133 -32.91 12.43 25.09
C GLY A 133 -33.76 11.17 25.15
N VAL A 134 -33.75 10.49 26.29
CA VAL A 134 -35.01 9.95 26.84
C VAL A 134 -35.03 10.34 28.32
N GLY A 135 -35.39 11.61 28.55
CA GLY A 135 -35.82 12.07 29.85
C GLY A 135 -37.15 11.39 30.20
N SER A 136 -37.11 10.70 31.31
CA SER A 136 -38.20 10.38 32.25
C SER A 136 -39.57 10.98 31.92
N ARG A 137 -40.54 10.15 31.65
CA ARG A 137 -41.92 10.35 32.10
C ARG A 137 -42.37 9.08 32.82
#